data_6b0e4ec4a8c397e8c5fb9d71cf1fe5f8
#
_entry.id   6b0e4ec4a8c397e8c5fb9d71cf1fe5f8
#
_cell.length_a   1.000
_cell.length_b   1.000
_cell.length_c   1.000
_cell.angle_alpha   90.00
_cell.angle_beta   90.00
_cell.angle_gamma   90.00
#
_symmetry.space_group_name_H-M   'P 1'
#
loop_
_entity.id
_entity.type
_entity.pdbx_description
1 polymer ?
#
loop_
_entity_poly.entity_id
_entity_poly.type
_entity_poly.pdbx_seq_one_letter_code
_entity_poly.pdbx_strand_id
1 'polypeptide(L)'
;MAYDPQFADGKVSEARYDEAVAAHIKANARKGAFTRWIAEAPDHQELNDWLNQCGEYEPQNNEGWDRTTHPLCVGMYDGSFGDFLADLNENLFEWGKLSPKQTDIVRKSLARAKERLAKKAEREAQWKAEAANLPPVPETDERIDIVAEILSTKEVEGMYGWQTKALYKTDAGYKLWGSVPGKISEAKKGDRVQFSAKVSRSDDDPSFGFISRPTKAKIILRKED
;
A
#
# COMPACT_ATOMS: atom_id res chain seq x y z
N MET A 1 -3.07 42.67 15.58
CA MET A 1 -4.52 42.42 15.50
C MET A 1 -4.91 42.64 14.04
N ALA A 2 -5.34 41.62 13.33
CA ALA A 2 -5.87 41.78 11.98
C ALA A 2 -7.25 42.41 12.07
N TYR A 3 -7.48 43.45 11.30
CA TYR A 3 -8.77 44.15 11.19
C TYR A 3 -9.76 43.22 10.49
N ASP A 4 -10.82 42.80 11.19
CA ASP A 4 -11.90 42.03 10.60
C ASP A 4 -13.03 43.01 10.21
N PRO A 5 -13.34 43.17 8.90
CA PRO A 5 -14.34 44.11 8.43
C PRO A 5 -15.76 43.79 8.92
N GLN A 6 -16.04 42.59 9.42
CA GLN A 6 -17.34 42.23 10.00
C GLN A 6 -17.63 42.99 11.32
N PHE A 7 -16.60 43.56 11.98
CA PHE A 7 -16.72 44.35 13.19
C PHE A 7 -16.85 45.87 12.93
N ALA A 8 -16.83 46.31 11.67
CA ALA A 8 -16.85 47.71 11.29
C ALA A 8 -18.20 48.40 11.55
N ASP A 9 -19.32 47.63 11.58
CA ASP A 9 -20.67 48.23 11.68
C ASP A 9 -21.24 48.37 13.11
N GLY A 10 -20.46 48.10 14.15
CA GLY A 10 -20.85 48.27 15.56
C GLY A 10 -22.06 47.43 16.03
N LYS A 11 -22.47 46.44 15.22
CA LYS A 11 -23.64 45.58 15.47
C LYS A 11 -23.33 44.14 15.77
N VAL A 12 -22.15 43.82 16.27
CA VAL A 12 -21.88 42.46 16.75
C VAL A 12 -22.67 42.28 18.06
N SER A 13 -23.60 41.33 18.06
CA SER A 13 -24.35 41.02 19.27
C SER A 13 -23.36 40.54 20.36
N GLU A 14 -23.61 40.92 21.62
CA GLU A 14 -22.83 40.51 22.80
C GLU A 14 -22.59 38.99 22.80
N ALA A 15 -23.59 38.20 22.40
CA ALA A 15 -23.49 36.74 22.24
C ALA A 15 -22.42 36.29 21.23
N ARG A 16 -22.26 36.97 20.09
CA ARG A 16 -21.21 36.67 19.10
C ARG A 16 -19.81 37.03 19.60
N TYR A 17 -19.71 38.13 20.36
CA TYR A 17 -18.45 38.49 20.98
C TYR A 17 -18.04 37.48 22.04
N ASP A 18 -18.95 37.04 22.90
CA ASP A 18 -18.70 36.02 23.92
C ASP A 18 -18.33 34.67 23.31
N GLU A 19 -18.99 34.27 22.21
CA GLU A 19 -18.65 33.06 21.45
C GLU A 19 -17.24 33.14 20.85
N ALA A 20 -16.85 34.28 20.28
CA ALA A 20 -15.53 34.50 19.71
C ALA A 20 -14.43 34.45 20.80
N VAL A 21 -14.70 35.08 21.97
CA VAL A 21 -13.79 35.04 23.13
C VAL A 21 -13.65 33.59 23.64
N ALA A 22 -14.74 32.86 23.80
CA ALA A 22 -14.70 31.46 24.22
C ALA A 22 -13.93 30.57 23.24
N ALA A 23 -14.14 30.76 21.95
CA ALA A 23 -13.39 30.03 20.90
C ALA A 23 -11.88 30.34 20.96
N HIS A 24 -11.51 31.60 21.16
CA HIS A 24 -10.11 32.03 21.33
C HIS A 24 -9.45 31.42 22.56
N ILE A 25 -10.15 31.41 23.72
CA ILE A 25 -9.68 30.75 24.94
C ILE A 25 -9.47 29.27 24.73
N LYS A 26 -10.44 28.58 24.09
CA LYS A 26 -10.35 27.16 23.77
C LYS A 26 -9.15 26.87 22.86
N ALA A 27 -8.94 27.68 21.81
CA ALA A 27 -7.80 27.53 20.89
C ALA A 27 -6.45 27.69 21.59
N ASN A 28 -6.32 28.68 22.48
CA ASN A 28 -5.08 28.89 23.25
C ASN A 28 -4.81 27.76 24.25
N ALA A 29 -5.84 27.27 24.93
CA ALA A 29 -5.74 26.13 25.84
C ALA A 29 -5.29 24.88 25.12
N ARG A 30 -5.85 24.61 23.94
CA ARG A 30 -5.45 23.51 23.05
C ARG A 30 -4.00 23.61 22.61
N LYS A 31 -3.57 24.79 22.13
CA LYS A 31 -2.19 25.03 21.72
C LYS A 31 -1.21 24.80 22.88
N GLY A 32 -1.53 25.25 24.07
CA GLY A 32 -0.72 24.99 25.26
C GLY A 32 -0.69 23.51 25.66
N ALA A 33 -1.81 22.79 25.51
CA ALA A 33 -1.86 21.35 25.76
C ALA A 33 -0.98 20.59 24.76
N PHE A 34 -1.04 20.94 23.47
CA PHE A 34 -0.23 20.32 22.42
C PHE A 34 1.26 20.53 22.64
N THR A 35 1.67 21.77 22.97
CA THR A 35 3.08 22.05 23.27
C THR A 35 3.60 21.23 24.45
N ARG A 36 2.79 21.07 25.51
CA ARG A 36 3.17 20.22 26.64
C ARG A 36 3.24 18.76 26.25
N TRP A 37 2.25 18.25 25.51
CA TRP A 37 2.24 16.85 25.06
C TRP A 37 3.45 16.53 24.18
N ILE A 38 3.81 17.40 23.23
CA ILE A 38 5.04 17.22 22.42
C ILE A 38 6.28 17.15 23.31
N ALA A 39 6.36 17.97 24.38
CA ALA A 39 7.50 18.01 25.28
C ALA A 39 7.56 16.83 26.27
N GLU A 40 6.47 16.07 26.46
CA GLU A 40 6.42 14.96 27.43
C GLU A 40 7.33 13.79 27.04
N ALA A 41 7.50 13.52 25.73
CA ALA A 41 8.36 12.44 25.26
C ALA A 41 8.97 12.77 23.90
N PRO A 42 10.22 12.31 23.64
CA PRO A 42 10.96 12.66 22.42
C PRO A 42 10.33 12.07 21.15
N ASP A 43 9.53 11.02 21.26
CA ASP A 43 8.85 10.38 20.14
C ASP A 43 7.50 11.01 19.79
N HIS A 44 6.95 11.88 20.63
CA HIS A 44 5.62 12.47 20.40
C HIS A 44 5.57 13.32 19.13
N GLN A 45 6.65 14.01 18.77
CA GLN A 45 6.72 14.73 17.49
C GLN A 45 6.58 13.77 16.30
N GLU A 46 7.29 12.64 16.32
CA GLU A 46 7.20 11.64 15.26
C GLU A 46 5.79 11.01 15.17
N LEU A 47 5.15 10.78 16.33
CA LEU A 47 3.77 10.29 16.37
C LEU A 47 2.79 11.29 15.77
N ASN A 48 2.96 12.57 16.07
CA ASN A 48 2.16 13.64 15.48
C ASN A 48 2.33 13.69 13.94
N ASP A 49 3.57 13.67 13.46
CA ASP A 49 3.87 13.76 12.04
C ASP A 49 3.27 12.56 11.29
N TRP A 50 3.33 11.38 11.89
CA TRP A 50 2.72 10.18 11.31
C TRP A 50 1.19 10.24 11.31
N LEU A 51 0.56 10.70 12.39
CA LEU A 51 -0.89 10.87 12.45
C LEU A 51 -1.38 11.89 11.43
N ASN A 52 -0.67 13.00 11.24
CA ASN A 52 -1.01 13.98 10.22
C ASN A 52 -0.99 13.37 8.81
N GLN A 53 0.00 12.51 8.52
CA GLN A 53 0.06 11.78 7.25
C GLN A 53 -1.11 10.79 7.08
N CYS A 54 -1.59 10.18 8.18
CA CYS A 54 -2.77 9.32 8.15
C CYS A 54 -4.08 10.11 8.03
N GLY A 55 -4.13 11.31 8.63
CA GLY A 55 -5.31 12.19 8.66
C GLY A 55 -5.55 12.96 7.36
N GLU A 56 -4.54 13.15 6.51
CA GLU A 56 -4.69 13.72 5.16
C GLU A 56 -5.45 12.77 4.20
N TYR A 57 -5.80 11.58 4.68
CA TYR A 57 -6.62 10.65 3.93
C TYR A 57 -8.09 11.09 3.96
N GLU A 58 -8.55 11.74 2.90
CA GLU A 58 -9.97 11.90 2.61
C GLU A 58 -10.48 10.69 1.81
N PRO A 59 -11.32 9.82 2.40
CA PRO A 59 -11.88 8.67 1.69
C PRO A 59 -12.73 9.04 0.46
N GLN A 60 -13.14 10.30 0.36
CA GLN A 60 -14.06 10.80 -0.66
C GLN A 60 -13.38 11.19 -1.98
N ASN A 61 -12.07 11.38 -2.01
CA ASN A 61 -11.31 11.68 -3.22
C ASN A 61 -10.41 10.51 -3.63
N ASN A 62 -11.02 9.41 -4.08
CA ASN A 62 -10.31 8.26 -4.63
C ASN A 62 -9.61 8.54 -5.98
N GLU A 63 -9.79 9.71 -6.57
CA GLU A 63 -9.13 10.11 -7.81
C GLU A 63 -7.71 10.60 -7.52
N GLY A 64 -6.76 9.69 -7.62
CA GLY A 64 -5.32 9.98 -7.55
C GLY A 64 -4.60 9.52 -6.28
N TRP A 65 -5.27 8.91 -5.32
CA TRP A 65 -4.61 8.32 -4.16
C TRP A 65 -4.07 6.92 -4.49
N ASP A 66 -2.83 6.88 -4.88
CA ASP A 66 -2.13 5.61 -5.08
C ASP A 66 -1.71 5.03 -3.72
N ARG A 67 -2.43 3.98 -3.29
CA ARG A 67 -2.13 3.21 -2.07
C ARG A 67 -0.71 2.65 -2.04
N THR A 68 -0.01 2.71 -3.17
CA THR A 68 1.37 2.25 -3.32
C THR A 68 2.39 3.34 -3.01
N THR A 69 2.00 4.62 -3.08
CA THR A 69 2.94 5.74 -2.97
C THR A 69 3.22 6.18 -1.54
N HIS A 70 2.30 5.94 -0.57
CA HIS A 70 2.58 6.27 0.83
C HIS A 70 3.19 5.07 1.56
N PRO A 71 4.51 5.04 1.79
CA PRO A 71 5.20 3.83 2.26
C PRO A 71 4.68 3.31 3.61
N LEU A 72 4.23 4.20 4.50
CA LEU A 72 3.71 3.82 5.81
C LEU A 72 2.27 3.31 5.78
N CYS A 73 1.49 3.66 4.76
CA CYS A 73 0.09 3.27 4.62
C CYS A 73 -0.12 1.98 3.83
N VAL A 74 0.90 1.53 3.09
CA VAL A 74 0.85 0.27 2.33
C VAL A 74 0.61 -0.91 3.26
N GLY A 75 -0.55 -1.56 3.12
CA GLY A 75 -0.93 -2.75 3.90
C GLY A 75 -1.66 -2.47 5.21
N MET A 76 -2.07 -1.22 5.50
CA MET A 76 -2.96 -0.88 6.63
C MET A 76 -4.45 -0.91 6.27
N TYR A 77 -4.78 -1.33 5.06
CA TYR A 77 -6.12 -1.29 4.53
C TYR A 77 -6.90 -2.59 4.70
N ASP A 78 -7.57 -2.64 5.82
CA ASP A 78 -8.94 -3.11 5.93
C ASP A 78 -9.80 -1.96 6.52
N GLY A 79 -10.12 -0.98 5.74
CA GLY A 79 -10.97 0.19 6.01
C GLY A 79 -11.02 0.74 7.45
N SER A 80 -11.26 -0.11 8.43
CA SER A 80 -11.52 0.25 9.82
C SER A 80 -10.33 0.82 10.61
N PHE A 81 -9.10 0.45 10.27
CA PHE A 81 -7.93 0.91 11.04
C PHE A 81 -7.41 2.27 10.57
N GLY A 82 -7.58 2.59 9.28
CA GLY A 82 -7.30 3.90 8.73
C GLY A 82 -8.21 4.94 9.35
N ASP A 83 -9.51 4.66 9.42
CA ASP A 83 -10.51 5.51 10.04
C ASP A 83 -10.19 5.78 11.52
N PHE A 84 -9.79 4.74 12.26
CA PHE A 84 -9.40 4.87 13.65
C PHE A 84 -8.17 5.78 13.87
N LEU A 85 -7.18 5.74 12.98
CA LEU A 85 -6.02 6.65 13.08
C LEU A 85 -6.40 8.09 12.70
N ALA A 86 -7.32 8.27 11.75
CA ALA A 86 -7.87 9.57 11.43
C ALA A 86 -8.63 10.16 12.64
N ASP A 87 -9.45 9.35 13.31
CA ASP A 87 -10.13 9.76 14.55
C ASP A 87 -9.14 10.16 15.65
N LEU A 88 -8.01 9.44 15.77
CA LEU A 88 -6.96 9.82 16.73
C LEU A 88 -6.26 11.12 16.35
N ASN A 89 -6.09 11.40 15.06
CA ASN A 89 -5.56 12.67 14.58
C ASN A 89 -6.52 13.82 14.90
N GLU A 90 -7.81 13.65 14.66
CA GLU A 90 -8.84 14.61 15.01
C GLU A 90 -8.87 14.86 16.53
N ASN A 91 -8.79 13.81 17.33
CA ASN A 91 -8.71 13.95 18.79
C ASN A 91 -7.48 14.75 19.23
N LEU A 92 -6.31 14.48 18.64
CA LEU A 92 -5.11 15.26 18.92
C LEU A 92 -5.28 16.73 18.51
N PHE A 93 -5.91 16.96 17.37
CA PHE A 93 -6.22 18.31 16.90
C PHE A 93 -7.22 19.01 17.80
N GLU A 94 -8.29 18.34 18.24
CA GLU A 94 -9.32 18.95 19.08
C GLU A 94 -8.85 19.24 20.52
N TRP A 95 -8.15 18.30 21.13
CA TRP A 95 -7.78 18.36 22.55
C TRP A 95 -6.33 18.80 22.79
N GLY A 96 -5.49 18.86 21.77
CA GLY A 96 -4.06 19.15 21.83
C GLY A 96 -3.23 18.05 22.51
N LYS A 97 -3.81 16.89 22.81
CA LYS A 97 -3.11 15.75 23.41
C LYS A 97 -3.86 14.44 23.15
N LEU A 98 -3.12 13.34 23.18
CA LEU A 98 -3.68 12.00 23.29
C LEU A 98 -3.61 11.51 24.73
N SER A 99 -4.52 10.61 25.09
CA SER A 99 -4.41 9.87 26.34
C SER A 99 -3.23 8.89 26.28
N PRO A 100 -2.67 8.42 27.42
CA PRO A 100 -1.56 7.47 27.42
C PRO A 100 -1.86 6.18 26.64
N LYS A 101 -3.10 5.69 26.70
CA LYS A 101 -3.53 4.51 25.93
C LYS A 101 -3.55 4.78 24.42
N GLN A 102 -4.07 5.93 23.99
CA GLN A 102 -4.08 6.34 22.60
C GLN A 102 -2.65 6.52 22.07
N THR A 103 -1.80 7.20 22.82
CA THR A 103 -0.38 7.38 22.47
C THR A 103 0.32 6.03 22.31
N ASP A 104 0.09 5.05 23.20
CA ASP A 104 0.67 3.72 23.11
C ASP A 104 0.20 2.95 21.87
N ILE A 105 -1.08 3.07 21.50
CA ILE A 105 -1.62 2.47 20.27
C ILE A 105 -0.95 3.08 19.02
N VAL A 106 -0.86 4.41 18.95
CA VAL A 106 -0.19 5.11 17.85
C VAL A 106 1.26 4.67 17.74
N ARG A 107 1.99 4.62 18.85
CA ARG A 107 3.39 4.17 18.92
C ARG A 107 3.57 2.74 18.39
N LYS A 108 2.73 1.81 18.83
CA LYS A 108 2.75 0.42 18.36
C LYS A 108 2.42 0.30 16.87
N SER A 109 1.49 1.10 16.40
CA SER A 109 1.09 1.12 14.99
C SER A 109 2.21 1.65 14.10
N LEU A 110 2.87 2.73 14.49
CA LEU A 110 4.03 3.28 13.78
C LEU A 110 5.18 2.27 13.74
N ALA A 111 5.48 1.62 14.87
CA ALA A 111 6.52 0.59 14.93
C ALA A 111 6.24 -0.58 13.95
N ARG A 112 5.00 -1.06 13.90
CA ARG A 112 4.57 -2.10 12.94
C ARG A 112 4.66 -1.62 11.48
N ALA A 113 4.33 -0.36 11.22
CA ALA A 113 4.46 0.21 9.88
C ALA A 113 5.92 0.25 9.43
N LYS A 114 6.83 0.71 10.30
CA LYS A 114 8.29 0.71 10.05
C LYS A 114 8.84 -0.71 9.81
N GLU A 115 8.43 -1.67 10.62
CA GLU A 115 8.84 -3.08 10.46
C GLU A 115 8.39 -3.66 9.11
N ARG A 116 7.16 -3.37 8.68
CA ARG A 116 6.66 -3.79 7.36
C ARG A 116 7.46 -3.20 6.23
N LEU A 117 7.80 -1.91 6.32
CA LEU A 117 8.64 -1.25 5.32
C LEU A 117 10.03 -1.87 5.23
N ALA A 118 10.66 -2.12 6.38
CA ALA A 118 11.96 -2.78 6.42
C ALA A 118 11.90 -4.16 5.77
N LYS A 119 10.92 -4.99 6.12
CA LYS A 119 10.70 -6.31 5.51
C LYS A 119 10.41 -6.24 4.01
N LYS A 120 9.68 -5.20 3.56
CA LYS A 120 9.44 -4.99 2.13
C LYS A 120 10.74 -4.67 1.41
N ALA A 121 11.54 -3.74 1.95
CA ALA A 121 12.82 -3.35 1.38
C ALA A 121 13.82 -4.53 1.32
N GLU A 122 13.90 -5.34 2.38
CA GLU A 122 14.71 -6.57 2.40
C GLU A 122 14.27 -7.57 1.31
N ARG A 123 12.97 -7.78 1.17
CA ARG A 123 12.42 -8.68 0.14
C ARG A 123 12.72 -8.18 -1.27
N GLU A 124 12.57 -6.88 -1.51
CA GLU A 124 12.89 -6.27 -2.79
C GLU A 124 14.39 -6.38 -3.11
N ALA A 125 15.24 -6.17 -2.11
CA ALA A 125 16.69 -6.35 -2.26
C ALA A 125 17.06 -7.82 -2.59
N GLN A 126 16.43 -8.79 -1.90
CA GLN A 126 16.62 -10.22 -2.19
C GLN A 126 16.16 -10.56 -3.61
N TRP A 127 15.01 -10.07 -4.03
CA TRP A 127 14.52 -10.30 -5.40
C TRP A 127 15.45 -9.72 -6.46
N LYS A 128 15.96 -8.50 -6.24
CA LYS A 128 16.94 -7.90 -7.16
C LYS A 128 18.25 -8.69 -7.22
N ALA A 129 18.72 -9.19 -6.08
CA ALA A 129 19.91 -10.03 -6.03
C ALA A 129 19.71 -11.39 -6.72
N GLU A 130 18.54 -12.03 -6.54
CA GLU A 130 18.17 -13.24 -7.27
C GLU A 130 18.07 -12.99 -8.79
N ALA A 131 17.39 -11.90 -9.18
CA ALA A 131 17.19 -11.53 -10.58
C ALA A 131 18.52 -11.33 -11.31
N ALA A 132 19.52 -10.71 -10.65
CA ALA A 132 20.84 -10.48 -11.22
C ALA A 132 21.59 -11.78 -11.60
N ASN A 133 21.24 -12.90 -10.98
CA ASN A 133 21.86 -14.22 -11.23
C ASN A 133 21.04 -15.10 -12.20
N LEU A 134 19.87 -14.63 -12.65
CA LEU A 134 19.02 -15.38 -13.55
C LEU A 134 19.27 -14.97 -15.02
N PRO A 135 19.13 -15.90 -15.97
CA PRO A 135 19.26 -15.56 -17.38
C PRO A 135 18.11 -14.62 -17.81
N PRO A 136 18.38 -13.72 -18.75
CA PRO A 136 17.35 -12.82 -19.25
C PRO A 136 16.29 -13.57 -20.05
N VAL A 137 15.09 -13.05 -20.04
CA VAL A 137 13.99 -13.50 -20.89
C VAL A 137 14.36 -13.23 -22.35
N PRO A 138 14.21 -14.19 -23.27
CA PRO A 138 14.52 -13.98 -24.68
C PRO A 138 13.60 -12.92 -25.29
N GLU A 139 14.18 -12.01 -26.04
CA GLU A 139 13.45 -11.03 -26.85
C GLU A 139 13.13 -11.66 -28.21
N THR A 140 11.88 -12.05 -28.41
CA THR A 140 11.43 -12.61 -29.69
C THR A 140 9.95 -12.31 -29.90
N ASP A 141 9.62 -11.97 -31.13
CA ASP A 141 8.22 -11.85 -31.58
C ASP A 141 7.57 -13.19 -31.90
N GLU A 142 8.37 -14.23 -31.96
CA GLU A 142 7.90 -15.57 -32.25
C GLU A 142 7.39 -16.28 -31.00
N ARG A 143 6.63 -17.35 -31.25
CA ARG A 143 6.19 -18.24 -30.16
C ARG A 143 7.31 -19.18 -29.82
N ILE A 144 7.58 -19.30 -28.52
CA ILE A 144 8.53 -20.28 -28.01
C ILE A 144 7.82 -21.34 -27.17
N ASP A 145 8.37 -22.54 -27.21
CA ASP A 145 7.94 -23.64 -26.36
C ASP A 145 8.60 -23.48 -24.98
N ILE A 146 7.78 -23.50 -23.96
CA ILE A 146 8.17 -23.22 -22.57
C ILE A 146 7.86 -24.45 -21.74
N VAL A 147 8.85 -24.91 -20.99
CA VAL A 147 8.70 -25.85 -19.88
C VAL A 147 8.97 -25.12 -18.61
N ALA A 148 8.03 -25.18 -17.65
CA ALA A 148 8.11 -24.40 -16.43
C ALA A 148 7.37 -25.06 -15.27
N GLU A 149 7.79 -24.73 -14.06
CA GLU A 149 7.09 -25.02 -12.81
C GLU A 149 6.19 -23.84 -12.42
N ILE A 150 4.99 -24.11 -11.94
CA ILE A 150 4.07 -23.10 -11.39
C ILE A 150 4.50 -22.79 -9.96
N LEU A 151 4.99 -21.56 -9.73
CA LEU A 151 5.38 -21.09 -8.40
C LEU A 151 4.20 -20.59 -7.58
N SER A 152 3.23 -19.94 -8.22
CA SER A 152 2.00 -19.44 -7.58
C SER A 152 0.91 -19.22 -8.61
N THR A 153 -0.35 -19.25 -8.15
CA THR A 153 -1.52 -18.92 -8.95
C THR A 153 -2.30 -17.80 -8.26
N LYS A 154 -2.94 -16.93 -9.04
CA LYS A 154 -3.80 -15.85 -8.55
C LYS A 154 -5.01 -15.72 -9.49
N GLU A 155 -6.20 -15.63 -8.91
CA GLU A 155 -7.39 -15.24 -9.64
C GLU A 155 -7.41 -13.71 -9.79
N VAL A 156 -7.64 -13.24 -11.00
CA VAL A 156 -7.68 -11.83 -11.35
C VAL A 156 -8.95 -11.58 -12.14
N GLU A 157 -9.71 -10.59 -11.72
CA GLU A 157 -10.86 -10.11 -12.46
C GLU A 157 -10.39 -9.32 -13.69
N GLY A 158 -10.85 -9.70 -14.86
CA GLY A 158 -10.55 -9.04 -16.13
C GLY A 158 -11.83 -8.61 -16.84
N MET A 159 -11.71 -7.90 -17.95
CA MET A 159 -12.86 -7.42 -18.76
C MET A 159 -13.83 -8.54 -19.20
N TYR A 160 -13.37 -9.79 -19.23
CA TYR A 160 -14.14 -10.96 -19.66
C TYR A 160 -14.44 -11.93 -18.51
N GLY A 161 -14.39 -11.46 -17.25
CA GLY A 161 -14.61 -12.26 -16.05
C GLY A 161 -13.32 -12.72 -15.37
N TRP A 162 -13.46 -13.65 -14.43
CA TRP A 162 -12.35 -14.17 -13.65
C TRP A 162 -11.38 -15.01 -14.49
N GLN A 163 -10.09 -14.71 -14.35
CA GLN A 163 -9.01 -15.44 -15.02
C GLN A 163 -7.97 -15.87 -14.01
N THR A 164 -7.56 -17.12 -14.07
CA THR A 164 -6.41 -17.61 -13.31
C THR A 164 -5.14 -17.20 -14.02
N LYS A 165 -4.27 -16.45 -13.34
CA LYS A 165 -2.90 -16.17 -13.77
C LYS A 165 -1.92 -16.93 -12.90
N ALA A 166 -0.76 -17.26 -13.45
CA ALA A 166 0.28 -17.97 -12.73
C ALA A 166 1.65 -17.32 -12.93
N LEU A 167 2.49 -17.48 -11.91
CA LEU A 167 3.92 -17.22 -11.97
C LEU A 167 4.62 -18.55 -12.30
N TYR A 168 5.33 -18.56 -13.41
CA TYR A 168 6.06 -19.71 -13.92
C TYR A 168 7.56 -19.50 -13.73
N LYS A 169 8.28 -20.53 -13.29
CA LYS A 169 9.75 -20.59 -13.34
C LYS A 169 10.13 -21.56 -14.45
N THR A 170 10.77 -21.05 -15.47
CA THR A 170 11.20 -21.87 -16.63
C THR A 170 12.41 -22.72 -16.27
N ASP A 171 12.64 -23.81 -17.01
CA ASP A 171 13.84 -24.64 -16.86
C ASP A 171 15.12 -23.86 -17.21
N ALA A 172 15.00 -22.83 -18.05
CA ALA A 172 16.10 -21.90 -18.33
C ALA A 172 16.43 -20.98 -17.15
N GLY A 173 15.54 -20.84 -16.14
CA GLY A 173 15.75 -20.11 -14.92
C GLY A 173 15.00 -18.77 -14.80
N TYR A 174 14.60 -18.12 -15.88
CA TYR A 174 13.83 -16.87 -15.84
C TYR A 174 12.37 -17.11 -15.44
N LYS A 175 11.72 -16.04 -14.95
CA LYS A 175 10.33 -16.10 -14.48
C LYS A 175 9.37 -15.46 -15.49
N LEU A 176 8.18 -16.03 -15.61
CA LEU A 176 7.13 -15.55 -16.51
C LEU A 176 5.80 -15.41 -15.78
N TRP A 177 5.06 -14.38 -16.12
CA TRP A 177 3.73 -14.13 -15.60
C TRP A 177 2.69 -14.10 -16.71
N GLY A 178 1.55 -14.76 -16.50
CA GLY A 178 0.42 -14.67 -17.42
C GLY A 178 -0.69 -15.66 -17.15
N SER A 179 -1.69 -15.65 -18.04
CA SER A 179 -2.89 -16.48 -17.87
C SER A 179 -2.59 -17.97 -17.99
N VAL A 180 -3.21 -18.76 -17.13
CA VAL A 180 -3.18 -20.23 -17.21
C VAL A 180 -4.04 -20.66 -18.40
N PRO A 181 -3.49 -21.46 -19.34
CA PRO A 181 -4.27 -21.97 -20.46
C PRO A 181 -5.43 -22.85 -20.00
N GLY A 182 -6.61 -22.73 -20.64
CA GLY A 182 -7.80 -23.47 -20.26
C GLY A 182 -7.64 -25.00 -20.20
N LYS A 183 -6.75 -25.57 -21.04
CA LYS A 183 -6.46 -27.02 -21.02
C LYS A 183 -5.76 -27.51 -19.76
N ILE A 184 -5.16 -26.62 -19.00
CA ILE A 184 -4.45 -26.92 -17.76
C ILE A 184 -4.97 -26.04 -16.61
N SER A 185 -6.26 -25.63 -16.66
CA SER A 185 -6.89 -24.80 -15.63
C SER A 185 -6.87 -25.42 -14.23
N GLU A 186 -6.74 -26.73 -14.14
CA GLU A 186 -6.61 -27.49 -12.89
C GLU A 186 -5.20 -27.53 -12.31
N ALA A 187 -4.20 -26.98 -13.05
CA ALA A 187 -2.81 -27.00 -12.61
C ALA A 187 -2.61 -26.13 -11.35
N LYS A 188 -1.85 -26.65 -10.41
CA LYS A 188 -1.60 -26.07 -9.09
C LYS A 188 -0.15 -25.66 -8.93
N LYS A 189 0.13 -24.96 -7.81
CA LYS A 189 1.50 -24.65 -7.40
C LYS A 189 2.35 -25.91 -7.28
N GLY A 190 3.52 -25.90 -7.93
CA GLY A 190 4.47 -27.01 -7.96
C GLY A 190 4.31 -27.94 -9.17
N ASP A 191 3.20 -27.84 -9.92
CA ASP A 191 3.05 -28.62 -11.16
C ASP A 191 4.01 -28.13 -12.24
N ARG A 192 4.57 -29.07 -13.02
CA ARG A 192 5.36 -28.76 -14.22
C ARG A 192 4.47 -28.82 -15.45
N VAL A 193 4.53 -27.76 -16.22
CA VAL A 193 3.68 -27.57 -17.40
C VAL A 193 4.53 -27.26 -18.62
N GLN A 194 4.01 -27.64 -19.79
CA GLN A 194 4.56 -27.24 -21.06
C GLN A 194 3.49 -26.51 -21.86
N PHE A 195 3.86 -25.42 -22.52
CA PHE A 195 3.00 -24.68 -23.41
C PHE A 195 3.82 -23.86 -24.41
N SER A 196 3.19 -23.39 -25.48
CA SER A 196 3.80 -22.48 -26.44
C SER A 196 3.16 -21.12 -26.34
N ALA A 197 3.95 -20.05 -26.17
CA ALA A 197 3.46 -18.68 -25.97
C ALA A 197 4.37 -17.65 -26.63
N LYS A 198 3.82 -16.44 -26.87
CA LYS A 198 4.64 -15.25 -27.08
C LYS A 198 5.10 -14.74 -25.72
N VAL A 199 6.36 -14.31 -25.65
CA VAL A 199 6.99 -13.81 -24.44
C VAL A 199 7.45 -12.38 -24.68
N SER A 200 7.20 -11.49 -23.71
CA SER A 200 7.75 -10.13 -23.68
C SER A 200 8.51 -9.94 -22.38
N ARG A 201 9.69 -9.32 -22.47
CA ARG A 201 10.51 -8.98 -21.31
C ARG A 201 9.88 -7.83 -20.54
N SER A 202 10.08 -7.79 -19.24
CA SER A 202 9.78 -6.62 -18.41
C SER A 202 10.88 -5.56 -18.57
N ASP A 203 10.48 -4.29 -18.58
CA ASP A 203 11.41 -3.17 -18.64
C ASP A 203 12.23 -3.03 -17.32
N ASP A 204 11.64 -3.42 -16.20
CA ASP A 204 12.24 -3.28 -14.86
C ASP A 204 13.16 -4.44 -14.47
N ASP A 205 12.92 -5.63 -15.00
CA ASP A 205 13.65 -6.86 -14.63
C ASP A 205 13.88 -7.74 -15.86
N PRO A 206 15.12 -7.82 -16.37
CA PRO A 206 15.44 -8.65 -17.53
C PRO A 206 15.17 -10.15 -17.34
N SER A 207 15.16 -10.65 -16.11
CA SER A 207 14.91 -12.05 -15.77
C SER A 207 13.42 -12.36 -15.60
N PHE A 208 12.56 -11.35 -15.77
CA PHE A 208 11.11 -11.46 -15.66
C PHE A 208 10.43 -11.07 -16.97
N GLY A 209 9.35 -11.77 -17.30
CA GLY A 209 8.57 -11.45 -18.49
C GLY A 209 7.11 -11.85 -18.39
N PHE A 210 6.38 -11.51 -19.45
CA PHE A 210 4.95 -11.77 -19.56
C PHE A 210 4.69 -12.75 -20.69
N ILE A 211 3.74 -13.67 -20.50
CA ILE A 211 3.26 -14.55 -21.56
C ILE A 211 1.94 -14.04 -22.11
N SER A 212 1.79 -14.14 -23.41
CA SER A 212 0.56 -13.84 -24.10
C SER A 212 0.13 -15.01 -25.02
N ARG A 213 -1.20 -15.23 -25.10
CA ARG A 213 -1.84 -16.23 -25.94
C ARG A 213 -1.22 -17.63 -25.82
N PRO A 214 -1.11 -18.22 -24.61
CA PRO A 214 -0.55 -19.55 -24.45
C PRO A 214 -1.41 -20.61 -25.15
N THR A 215 -0.76 -21.57 -25.84
CA THR A 215 -1.39 -22.66 -26.59
C THR A 215 -0.65 -23.97 -26.37
N LYS A 216 -1.21 -25.09 -26.85
CA LYS A 216 -0.61 -26.43 -26.75
C LYS A 216 -0.22 -26.83 -25.33
N ALA A 217 -0.97 -26.35 -24.34
CA ALA A 217 -0.65 -26.59 -22.95
C ALA A 217 -0.93 -28.03 -22.52
N LYS A 218 -0.01 -28.56 -21.70
CA LYS A 218 -0.16 -29.87 -21.03
C LYS A 218 0.57 -29.84 -19.68
N ILE A 219 0.08 -30.61 -18.74
CA ILE A 219 0.78 -30.89 -17.47
C ILE A 219 1.75 -32.03 -17.73
N ILE A 220 3.03 -31.84 -17.43
CA ILE A 220 4.08 -32.85 -17.61
C ILE A 220 4.25 -33.68 -16.33
N LEU A 221 4.24 -33.01 -15.18
CA LEU A 221 4.39 -33.63 -13.88
C LEU A 221 3.48 -32.91 -12.90
N ARG A 222 2.72 -33.66 -12.12
CA ARG A 222 1.97 -33.15 -10.97
C ARG A 222 2.83 -33.28 -9.72
N LYS A 223 2.81 -32.26 -8.90
CA LYS A 223 3.37 -32.35 -7.56
C LYS A 223 2.43 -33.25 -6.75
N GLU A 224 2.94 -34.35 -6.24
CA GLU A 224 2.22 -35.15 -5.23
C GLU A 224 2.13 -34.33 -3.94
N ASP A 225 0.94 -34.30 -3.34
CA ASP A 225 0.66 -33.56 -2.08
C ASP A 225 1.39 -34.18 -0.87
#